data_17081415e6b8fb2ea952ad0845500b5e
#
_entry.id   17081415e6b8fb2ea952ad0845500b5e
#
_cell.length_a   1.000
_cell.length_b   1.000
_cell.length_c   1.000
_cell.angle_alpha   90.00
_cell.angle_beta   90.00
_cell.angle_gamma   90.00
#
_symmetry.space_group_name_H-M   'P 1'
#
loop_
_entity.id
_entity.type
_entity.pdbx_description
1 polymer ?
#
loop_
_entity_poly.entity_id
_entity_poly.type
_entity_poly.pdbx_seq_one_letter_code
_entity_poly.pdbx_strand_id
1 'polypeptide(L)'
;SVGTADALLSRPVDDPESFSKQLFKTFGYTFLTSQLTDGSGSVTGMRSEKGQLIFNASLTLTFSDSSLTGVSGTFLPALDEGRRTDGLDAVDALVHFLDYCSVSGVVCTEVRALDEGYLLQTSSASPLRLQGVWRISTDVSSYYVNCKTGEITRE
;
A
#
# COMPACT_ATOMS: atom_id res chain seq x y z
N SER A 1 -8.59 16.20 -6.85
CA SER A 1 -8.54 17.25 -7.87
C SER A 1 -7.24 18.05 -7.77
N VAL A 2 -6.76 18.56 -8.90
CA VAL A 2 -5.51 19.32 -8.99
C VAL A 2 -5.55 20.55 -8.07
N GLY A 3 -6.69 21.22 -7.94
CA GLY A 3 -6.86 22.39 -7.11
C GLY A 3 -6.66 22.16 -5.61
N THR A 4 -6.98 20.96 -5.11
CA THR A 4 -6.80 20.65 -3.70
C THR A 4 -5.32 20.45 -3.34
N ALA A 5 -4.56 19.80 -4.22
CA ALA A 5 -3.13 19.60 -4.03
C ALA A 5 -2.38 20.94 -4.07
N ASP A 6 -2.70 21.80 -5.05
CA ASP A 6 -2.09 23.12 -5.17
C ASP A 6 -2.37 24.01 -3.95
N ALA A 7 -3.59 23.92 -3.40
CA ALA A 7 -3.96 24.70 -2.22
C ALA A 7 -3.21 24.29 -0.96
N LEU A 8 -2.76 23.04 -0.89
CA LEU A 8 -2.00 22.51 0.25
C LEU A 8 -0.50 22.74 0.13
N LEU A 9 0.01 22.86 -1.10
CA LEU A 9 1.44 23.04 -1.34
C LEU A 9 1.92 24.41 -0.82
N SER A 10 3.10 24.42 -0.25
CA SER A 10 3.77 25.61 0.31
C SER A 10 3.07 26.21 1.53
N ARG A 11 2.06 25.54 2.08
CA ARG A 11 1.39 25.97 3.30
C ARG A 11 2.18 25.53 4.52
N PRO A 12 2.59 26.43 5.42
CA PRO A 12 3.26 26.00 6.65
C PRO A 12 2.29 25.28 7.58
N VAL A 13 2.79 24.24 8.24
CA VAL A 13 2.04 23.48 9.23
C VAL A 13 2.83 23.44 10.54
N ASP A 14 2.13 23.43 11.68
CA ASP A 14 2.79 23.45 12.98
C ASP A 14 3.56 22.17 13.24
N ASP A 15 2.98 21.02 12.87
CA ASP A 15 3.60 19.71 13.05
C ASP A 15 3.33 18.86 11.79
N PRO A 16 4.34 18.69 10.93
CA PRO A 16 4.20 17.91 9.70
C PRO A 16 3.73 16.46 9.93
N GLU A 17 4.20 15.81 10.99
CA GLU A 17 3.79 14.42 11.27
C GLU A 17 2.31 14.34 11.65
N SER A 18 1.86 15.18 12.57
CA SER A 18 0.45 15.24 12.97
C SER A 18 -0.46 15.63 11.83
N PHE A 19 -0.05 16.61 11.02
CA PHE A 19 -0.76 17.00 9.81
C PHE A 19 -0.91 15.83 8.84
N SER A 20 0.17 15.09 8.61
CA SER A 20 0.18 13.92 7.72
C SER A 20 -0.75 12.83 8.20
N LYS A 21 -0.71 12.52 9.50
CA LYS A 21 -1.59 11.52 10.11
C LYS A 21 -3.06 11.89 9.95
N GLN A 22 -3.39 13.17 10.15
CA GLN A 22 -4.76 13.66 9.99
C GLN A 22 -5.21 13.60 8.53
N LEU A 23 -4.35 13.99 7.61
CA LEU A 23 -4.62 13.91 6.17
C LEU A 23 -4.87 12.46 5.74
N PHE A 24 -4.00 11.56 6.13
CA PHE A 24 -4.14 10.14 5.82
C PHE A 24 -5.47 9.58 6.36
N LYS A 25 -5.78 9.88 7.60
CA LYS A 25 -7.04 9.44 8.22
C LYS A 25 -8.26 9.94 7.44
N THR A 26 -8.23 11.19 7.01
CA THR A 26 -9.33 11.81 6.26
C THR A 26 -9.57 11.11 4.92
N PHE A 27 -8.52 10.67 4.24
CA PHE A 27 -8.61 10.08 2.91
C PHE A 27 -8.49 8.56 2.89
N GLY A 28 -8.50 7.91 4.04
CA GLY A 28 -8.49 6.45 4.13
C GLY A 28 -7.13 5.80 3.98
N TYR A 29 -6.06 6.53 4.26
CA TYR A 29 -4.70 6.01 4.29
C TYR A 29 -4.29 5.67 5.71
N THR A 30 -3.47 4.63 5.84
CA THR A 30 -2.85 4.24 7.10
C THR A 30 -1.42 4.77 7.12
N PHE A 31 -1.05 5.47 8.19
CA PHE A 31 0.33 5.93 8.39
C PHE A 31 1.28 4.73 8.44
N LEU A 32 2.38 4.78 7.68
CA LEU A 32 3.39 3.74 7.69
C LEU A 32 4.70 4.20 8.34
N THR A 33 5.27 5.29 7.83
CA THR A 33 6.59 5.72 8.26
C THR A 33 6.74 7.24 8.12
N SER A 34 7.61 7.79 8.93
CA SER A 34 7.98 9.20 8.91
C SER A 34 9.49 9.32 8.96
N GLN A 35 10.05 10.10 8.04
CA GLN A 35 11.47 10.44 7.99
C GLN A 35 11.59 11.96 7.99
N LEU A 36 11.24 12.57 9.12
CA LEU A 36 11.28 14.02 9.29
C LEU A 36 12.41 14.42 10.25
N THR A 37 13.15 15.46 9.87
CA THR A 37 14.17 16.10 10.70
C THR A 37 14.01 17.61 10.56
N ASP A 38 13.77 18.30 11.69
CA ASP A 38 13.58 19.74 11.73
C ASP A 38 12.53 20.27 10.73
N GLY A 39 11.43 19.54 10.60
CA GLY A 39 10.31 19.92 9.72
C GLY A 39 10.55 19.63 8.25
N SER A 40 11.62 18.93 7.90
CA SER A 40 11.95 18.57 6.51
C SER A 40 12.08 17.06 6.36
N GLY A 41 11.62 16.53 5.24
CA GLY A 41 11.66 15.10 4.94
C GLY A 41 10.35 14.60 4.34
N SER A 42 10.00 13.36 4.66
CA SER A 42 8.82 12.74 4.07
C SER A 42 8.03 11.90 5.08
N VAL A 43 6.72 11.77 4.80
CA VAL A 43 5.82 10.92 5.55
C VAL A 43 5.04 10.06 4.54
N THR A 44 5.01 8.77 4.75
CA THR A 44 4.37 7.82 3.84
C THR A 44 3.19 7.13 4.51
N GLY A 45 2.08 7.06 3.77
CA GLY A 45 0.90 6.29 4.14
C GLY A 45 0.52 5.33 3.03
N MET A 46 -0.31 4.36 3.36
CA MET A 46 -0.83 3.39 2.40
C MET A 46 -2.34 3.34 2.49
N ARG A 47 -3.00 3.35 1.33
CA ARG A 47 -4.45 3.30 1.27
C ARG A 47 -4.94 2.01 1.91
N SER A 48 -5.97 2.11 2.73
CA SER A 48 -6.61 0.95 3.33
C SER A 48 -8.08 0.89 2.93
N GLU A 49 -8.61 -0.31 2.85
CA GLU A 49 -10.00 -0.59 2.55
C GLU A 49 -10.48 -1.71 3.45
N LYS A 50 -11.56 -1.49 4.19
CA LYS A 50 -12.13 -2.46 5.13
C LYS A 50 -11.10 -3.03 6.12
N GLY A 51 -10.19 -2.16 6.60
CA GLY A 51 -9.16 -2.53 7.57
C GLY A 51 -7.95 -3.26 6.99
N GLN A 52 -7.88 -3.42 5.66
CA GLN A 52 -6.76 -4.09 5.00
C GLN A 52 -6.04 -3.13 4.05
N LEU A 53 -4.73 -3.28 3.94
CA LEU A 53 -3.90 -2.40 3.12
C LEU A 53 -4.01 -2.75 1.63
N ILE A 54 -3.98 -1.70 0.80
CA ILE A 54 -3.78 -1.83 -0.65
C ILE A 54 -2.28 -1.63 -0.87
N PHE A 55 -1.55 -2.71 -1.08
CA PHE A 55 -0.09 -2.73 -1.00
C PHE A 55 0.64 -1.89 -2.06
N ASN A 56 -0.01 -1.60 -3.17
CA ASN A 56 0.56 -0.76 -4.23
C ASN A 56 -0.12 0.61 -4.35
N ALA A 57 -0.80 1.05 -3.29
CA ALA A 57 -1.44 2.37 -3.27
C ALA A 57 -0.89 3.20 -2.11
N SER A 58 0.38 3.55 -2.18
CA SER A 58 1.02 4.40 -1.19
C SER A 58 1.02 5.86 -1.61
N LEU A 59 1.08 6.73 -0.63
CA LEU A 59 1.12 8.17 -0.79
C LEU A 59 2.22 8.74 0.08
N THR A 60 3.08 9.57 -0.50
CA THR A 60 4.18 10.21 0.21
C THR A 60 4.00 11.72 0.20
N LEU A 61 4.04 12.30 1.38
CA LEU A 61 4.02 13.76 1.57
C LEU A 61 5.44 14.22 1.87
N THR A 62 5.90 15.22 1.13
CA THR A 62 7.23 15.78 1.30
C THR A 62 7.14 17.18 1.89
N PHE A 63 7.97 17.44 2.89
CA PHE A 63 8.02 18.71 3.62
C PHE A 63 9.40 19.34 3.53
N SER A 64 9.43 20.67 3.54
CA SER A 64 10.63 21.47 3.70
C SER A 64 10.31 22.64 4.63
N ASP A 65 11.08 22.79 5.70
CA ASP A 65 10.86 23.83 6.72
C ASP A 65 9.40 23.89 7.19
N SER A 66 8.82 22.75 7.50
CA SER A 66 7.44 22.58 7.96
C SER A 66 6.37 23.01 6.94
N SER A 67 6.72 23.13 5.68
CA SER A 67 5.77 23.39 4.60
C SER A 67 5.67 22.20 3.68
N LEU A 68 4.44 21.83 3.30
CA LEU A 68 4.22 20.75 2.34
C LEU A 68 4.68 21.20 0.96
N THR A 69 5.69 20.52 0.42
CA THR A 69 6.30 20.87 -0.87
C THR A 69 5.99 19.87 -1.98
N GLY A 70 5.51 18.68 -1.64
CA GLY A 70 5.19 17.68 -2.64
C GLY A 70 4.26 16.60 -2.13
N VAL A 71 3.50 16.03 -3.05
CA VAL A 71 2.65 14.86 -2.84
C VAL A 71 2.90 13.92 -4.00
N SER A 72 3.30 12.69 -3.71
CA SER A 72 3.59 11.70 -4.75
C SER A 72 3.00 10.35 -4.39
N GLY A 73 2.80 9.51 -5.38
CA GLY A 73 2.27 8.17 -5.21
C GLY A 73 0.90 8.00 -5.85
N THR A 74 0.08 7.13 -5.26
CA THR A 74 -1.24 6.80 -5.78
C THR A 74 -2.32 7.40 -4.90
N PHE A 75 -3.05 8.36 -5.43
CA PHE A 75 -4.24 8.90 -4.78
C PHE A 75 -5.46 8.14 -5.27
N LEU A 76 -6.05 7.36 -4.38
CA LEU A 76 -7.20 6.53 -4.69
C LEU A 76 -8.44 7.13 -4.01
N PRO A 77 -9.47 7.51 -4.77
CA PRO A 77 -10.70 8.05 -4.19
C PRO A 77 -11.46 6.99 -3.41
N ALA A 78 -12.57 7.40 -2.78
CA ALA A 78 -13.48 6.45 -2.14
C ALA A 78 -13.94 5.41 -3.17
N LEU A 79 -13.84 4.14 -2.80
CA LEU A 79 -14.22 3.03 -3.66
C LEU A 79 -15.65 2.60 -3.34
N ASP A 80 -16.37 2.15 -4.37
CA ASP A 80 -17.65 1.50 -4.18
C ASP A 80 -17.44 0.21 -3.37
N GLU A 81 -18.41 -0.11 -2.50
CA GLU A 81 -18.35 -1.33 -1.70
C GLU A 81 -18.44 -2.57 -2.59
N GLY A 82 -17.27 -3.06 -3.02
CA GLY A 82 -17.17 -4.35 -3.68
C GLY A 82 -17.36 -5.48 -2.68
N ARG A 83 -17.92 -6.58 -3.14
CA ARG A 83 -17.96 -7.81 -2.33
C ARG A 83 -16.58 -8.43 -2.33
N ARG A 84 -16.07 -8.72 -1.15
CA ARG A 84 -14.95 -9.63 -1.02
C ARG A 84 -15.46 -11.05 -1.26
N THR A 85 -14.94 -11.71 -2.28
CA THR A 85 -15.18 -13.14 -2.47
C THR A 85 -14.22 -13.92 -1.59
N ASP A 86 -14.72 -15.00 -0.98
CA ASP A 86 -13.87 -15.93 -0.26
C ASP A 86 -12.78 -16.45 -1.18
N GLY A 87 -11.57 -16.50 -0.67
CA GLY A 87 -10.42 -16.94 -1.42
C GLY A 87 -9.55 -17.88 -0.57
N LEU A 88 -8.30 -18.04 -1.00
CA LEU A 88 -7.33 -18.85 -0.29
C LEU A 88 -7.13 -18.34 1.14
N ASP A 89 -7.03 -19.22 2.09
CA ASP A 89 -6.61 -18.89 3.45
C ASP A 89 -5.08 -18.77 3.55
N ALA A 90 -4.58 -18.43 4.72
CA ALA A 90 -3.15 -18.23 4.95
C ALA A 90 -2.33 -19.48 4.66
N VAL A 91 -2.84 -20.64 5.06
CA VAL A 91 -2.15 -21.93 4.85
C VAL A 91 -2.09 -22.27 3.38
N ASP A 92 -3.19 -22.12 2.66
CA ASP A 92 -3.24 -22.36 1.22
C ASP A 92 -2.29 -21.41 0.47
N ALA A 93 -2.25 -20.14 0.86
CA ALA A 93 -1.33 -19.17 0.28
C ALA A 93 0.13 -19.58 0.48
N LEU A 94 0.46 -20.03 1.67
CA LEU A 94 1.81 -20.50 1.98
C LEU A 94 2.18 -21.75 1.17
N VAL A 95 1.26 -22.70 1.01
CA VAL A 95 1.47 -23.89 0.19
C VAL A 95 1.74 -23.52 -1.26
N HIS A 96 0.95 -22.61 -1.85
CA HIS A 96 1.18 -22.09 -3.20
C HIS A 96 2.55 -21.44 -3.33
N PHE A 97 2.95 -20.67 -2.33
CA PHE A 97 4.25 -20.00 -2.33
C PHE A 97 5.41 -21.02 -2.27
N LEU A 98 5.32 -22.02 -1.42
CA LEU A 98 6.36 -23.06 -1.30
C LEU A 98 6.49 -23.85 -2.59
N ASP A 99 5.38 -24.15 -3.23
CA ASP A 99 5.36 -24.81 -4.53
C ASP A 99 6.01 -23.94 -5.61
N TYR A 100 5.68 -22.65 -5.62
CA TYR A 100 6.32 -21.66 -6.49
C TYR A 100 7.85 -21.64 -6.30
N CYS A 101 8.33 -21.62 -5.07
CA CYS A 101 9.76 -21.65 -4.78
C CYS A 101 10.43 -22.90 -5.35
N SER A 102 9.76 -24.04 -5.20
CA SER A 102 10.25 -25.32 -5.71
C SER A 102 10.38 -25.32 -7.23
N VAL A 103 9.39 -24.79 -7.93
CA VAL A 103 9.36 -24.77 -9.39
C VAL A 103 10.29 -23.70 -9.98
N SER A 104 10.31 -22.51 -9.38
CA SER A 104 11.06 -21.35 -9.89
C SER A 104 12.51 -21.31 -9.45
N GLY A 105 12.89 -22.14 -8.48
CA GLY A 105 14.24 -22.13 -7.92
C GLY A 105 14.53 -20.96 -6.97
N VAL A 106 13.51 -20.23 -6.56
CA VAL A 106 13.66 -19.18 -5.54
C VAL A 106 14.02 -19.79 -4.21
N VAL A 107 15.09 -19.30 -3.59
CA VAL A 107 15.52 -19.74 -2.27
C VAL A 107 15.34 -18.58 -1.29
N CYS A 108 14.52 -18.79 -0.27
CA CYS A 108 14.44 -17.90 0.88
C CYS A 108 14.69 -18.71 2.14
N THR A 109 15.29 -18.08 3.15
CA THR A 109 15.62 -18.77 4.41
C THR A 109 14.61 -18.46 5.50
N GLU A 110 13.78 -17.45 5.30
CA GLU A 110 12.85 -17.00 6.33
C GLU A 110 11.60 -16.37 5.70
N VAL A 111 10.45 -16.76 6.20
CA VAL A 111 9.20 -16.02 5.97
C VAL A 111 8.97 -15.16 7.20
N ARG A 112 9.02 -13.85 7.01
CA ARG A 112 8.96 -12.87 8.11
C ARG A 112 7.54 -12.43 8.45
N ALA A 113 6.67 -12.40 7.44
CA ALA A 113 5.29 -11.97 7.63
C ALA A 113 4.39 -12.56 6.56
N LEU A 114 3.13 -12.69 6.91
CA LEU A 114 2.07 -13.15 6.02
C LEU A 114 0.85 -12.26 6.28
N ASP A 115 0.59 -11.33 5.36
CA ASP A 115 -0.44 -10.31 5.53
C ASP A 115 -1.47 -10.37 4.42
N GLU A 116 -2.74 -10.28 4.81
CA GLU A 116 -3.85 -10.21 3.88
C GLU A 116 -4.12 -8.76 3.48
N GLY A 117 -4.37 -8.53 2.20
CA GLY A 117 -4.64 -7.19 1.69
C GLY A 117 -5.07 -7.21 0.24
N TYR A 118 -4.82 -6.11 -0.44
CA TYR A 118 -5.22 -5.94 -1.84
C TYR A 118 -4.08 -5.42 -2.69
N LEU A 119 -4.16 -5.70 -4.00
CA LEU A 119 -3.42 -4.99 -5.02
C LEU A 119 -4.40 -4.24 -5.91
N LEU A 120 -4.10 -2.98 -6.19
CA LEU A 120 -4.83 -2.18 -7.15
C LEU A 120 -4.41 -2.62 -8.56
N GLN A 121 -5.40 -3.01 -9.35
CA GLN A 121 -5.20 -3.36 -10.75
C GLN A 121 -5.88 -2.31 -11.62
N THR A 122 -5.15 -1.82 -12.62
CA THR A 122 -5.65 -0.88 -13.60
C THR A 122 -5.52 -1.50 -14.98
N SER A 123 -6.58 -1.41 -15.77
CA SER A 123 -6.57 -1.82 -17.16
C SER A 123 -7.40 -0.84 -17.99
N SER A 124 -7.17 -0.81 -19.28
CA SER A 124 -7.96 0.03 -20.19
C SER A 124 -9.44 -0.34 -20.23
N ALA A 125 -9.77 -1.58 -19.90
CA ALA A 125 -11.14 -2.10 -19.91
C ALA A 125 -11.85 -1.94 -18.56
N SER A 126 -11.12 -1.81 -17.45
CA SER A 126 -11.68 -1.71 -16.11
C SER A 126 -10.81 -0.79 -15.28
N PRO A 127 -11.25 0.45 -15.02
CA PRO A 127 -10.36 1.49 -14.51
C PRO A 127 -9.82 1.23 -13.12
N LEU A 128 -10.61 0.67 -12.21
CA LEU A 128 -10.16 0.44 -10.83
C LEU A 128 -10.69 -0.88 -10.31
N ARG A 129 -9.79 -1.78 -9.99
CA ARG A 129 -10.14 -3.07 -9.41
C ARG A 129 -9.18 -3.43 -8.29
N LEU A 130 -9.72 -3.86 -7.16
CA LEU A 130 -8.92 -4.40 -6.07
C LEU A 130 -8.90 -5.91 -6.15
N GLN A 131 -7.70 -6.48 -6.19
CA GLN A 131 -7.48 -7.93 -6.14
C GLN A 131 -7.04 -8.33 -4.74
N GLY A 132 -7.79 -9.21 -4.09
CA GLY A 132 -7.38 -9.78 -2.81
C GLY A 132 -6.13 -10.62 -2.96
N VAL A 133 -5.16 -10.38 -2.08
CA VAL A 133 -3.87 -11.09 -2.09
C VAL A 133 -3.41 -11.39 -0.68
N TRP A 134 -2.51 -12.36 -0.57
CA TRP A 134 -1.65 -12.53 0.60
C TRP A 134 -0.26 -12.03 0.25
N ARG A 135 0.27 -11.12 1.06
CA ARG A 135 1.66 -10.69 0.92
C ARG A 135 2.54 -11.56 1.82
N ILE A 136 3.49 -12.23 1.21
CA ILE A 136 4.47 -13.05 1.93
C ILE A 136 5.79 -12.30 1.91
N SER A 137 6.21 -11.82 3.06
CA SER A 137 7.47 -11.10 3.23
C SER A 137 8.56 -12.08 3.64
N THR A 138 9.66 -12.12 2.88
CA THR A 138 10.78 -13.01 3.12
C THR A 138 12.06 -12.22 3.37
N ASP A 139 13.15 -12.92 3.65
CA ASP A 139 14.48 -12.34 3.78
C ASP A 139 15.04 -11.76 2.47
N VAL A 140 14.46 -12.16 1.32
CA VAL A 140 14.93 -11.73 -0.01
C VAL A 140 14.02 -10.67 -0.62
N SER A 141 12.71 -10.90 -0.60
CA SER A 141 11.74 -10.03 -1.25
C SER A 141 10.35 -10.30 -0.68
N SER A 142 9.38 -9.51 -1.11
CA SER A 142 7.97 -9.78 -0.84
C SER A 142 7.30 -10.34 -2.08
N TYR A 143 6.36 -11.25 -1.87
CA TYR A 143 5.59 -11.92 -2.92
C TYR A 143 4.10 -11.77 -2.65
N TYR A 144 3.32 -11.70 -3.70
CA TYR A 144 1.86 -11.62 -3.60
C TYR A 144 1.24 -12.90 -4.17
N VAL A 145 0.39 -13.53 -3.39
CA VAL A 145 -0.38 -14.69 -3.82
C VAL A 145 -1.81 -14.23 -4.07
N ASN A 146 -2.27 -14.37 -5.31
CA ASN A 146 -3.64 -14.04 -5.69
C ASN A 146 -4.60 -14.97 -4.94
N CYS A 147 -5.49 -14.40 -4.12
CA CYS A 147 -6.43 -15.18 -3.31
C CYS A 147 -7.41 -16.02 -4.12
N LYS A 148 -7.65 -15.64 -5.37
CA LYS A 148 -8.60 -16.31 -6.24
C LYS A 148 -7.97 -17.41 -7.08
N THR A 149 -6.77 -17.19 -7.60
CA THR A 149 -6.10 -18.08 -8.55
C THR A 149 -4.88 -18.80 -7.98
N GLY A 150 -4.32 -18.31 -6.89
CA GLY A 150 -3.06 -18.82 -6.34
C GLY A 150 -1.82 -18.37 -7.11
N GLU A 151 -1.99 -17.55 -8.15
CA GLU A 151 -0.88 -17.02 -8.93
C GLU A 151 0.03 -16.16 -8.06
N ILE A 152 1.33 -16.29 -8.25
CA ILE A 152 2.33 -15.58 -7.46
C ILE A 152 3.05 -14.54 -8.31
N THR A 153 3.14 -13.32 -7.77
CA THR A 153 3.91 -12.24 -8.36
C THR A 153 4.91 -11.73 -7.33
N ARG A 154 6.08 -11.31 -7.80
CA ARG A 154 7.11 -10.72 -6.96
C ARG A 154 6.95 -9.20 -6.94
N GLU A 155 7.16 -8.60 -5.78
CA GLU A 155 7.17 -7.15 -5.61
C GLU A 155 8.29 -6.47 -6.41
#